data_a51d7c418986e3aa64b3ac3e31030ed9
#
_entry.id   a51d7c418986e3aa64b3ac3e31030ed9
#
_cell.length_a   1.000
_cell.length_b   1.000
_cell.length_c   1.000
_cell.angle_alpha   90.00
_cell.angle_beta   90.00
_cell.angle_gamma   90.00
#
_symmetry.space_group_name_H-M   'P 1'
#
loop_
_entity.id
_entity.type
_entity.pdbx_description
1 polymer ?
#
loop_
_entity_poly.entity_id
_entity_poly.type
_entity_poly.pdbx_seq_one_letter_code
_entity_poly.pdbx_strand_id
1 'polypeptide(L)'
;GTSSGLFSWGELTNRRYNPSDFFETGSNVINSVALSTGNTKNQTYLSASTTNSGGILPNNSYNRYNFTARNTTHFLNDKLTLDIGAQYIVQNNKNMVSQGQYYNPLPSLYLFPRGDNFDEIRLYERYNTNYGYMEQYWPYGDASLSLQNPYWIQNRINRTSNKKRYMMNASLKWQAADWLNVVGRVNLDNSDYRNKNEKSASTLTTFCGVSGGFEDAMRQERSLYADFLANIDKTFGDFHLTANVGASIYHTSMDQLYIAGDLVIPNFFQINNINFSANYKPDPTGYEDEIQSIFASAELSWKNQLYLTVTGRNDWDSKLAFSKQKSFFYPSVGLSALLSEMVKLPEVISYAKIRGSYTVVASSFDRFLTNPGYEYNSQTHNWANPTVYPMDNMKPEKTKSWEIGLNLKFWGNRFNLDATYYRSNTLNQTFKVDIPSSSGYKQAIVQAGNVQ
;
A
#
# COMPACT_ATOMS: atom_id res chain seq x y z
N GLY A 1 -43.19 29.80 8.49
CA GLY A 1 -44.43 29.08 8.61
C GLY A 1 -44.15 27.62 8.88
N THR A 2 -44.61 27.11 10.01
CA THR A 2 -44.57 25.70 10.35
C THR A 2 -45.48 24.96 9.39
N SER A 3 -44.91 24.21 8.44
CA SER A 3 -45.70 23.31 7.62
C SER A 3 -46.26 22.20 8.50
N SER A 4 -47.55 22.09 8.59
CA SER A 4 -48.25 20.93 9.13
C SER A 4 -47.90 19.73 8.27
N GLY A 5 -47.11 18.87 8.74
CA GLY A 5 -46.51 17.67 8.22
C GLY A 5 -47.14 16.76 7.18
N LEU A 6 -47.90 17.26 6.26
CA LEU A 6 -48.41 16.53 5.08
C LEU A 6 -47.56 16.93 3.88
N PHE A 7 -46.65 16.05 3.50
CA PHE A 7 -45.83 16.18 2.27
C PHE A 7 -46.53 15.38 1.16
N SER A 8 -46.78 16.02 0.03
CA SER A 8 -47.19 15.33 -1.18
C SER A 8 -45.96 15.07 -2.05
N TRP A 9 -45.84 13.87 -2.57
CA TRP A 9 -44.84 13.50 -3.58
C TRP A 9 -45.23 13.98 -5.00
N GLY A 10 -46.28 14.81 -5.11
CA GLY A 10 -46.83 15.26 -6.38
C GLY A 10 -47.84 14.27 -7.01
N GLU A 11 -48.13 14.47 -8.28
CA GLU A 11 -49.01 13.58 -9.03
C GLU A 11 -48.29 12.26 -9.39
N LEU A 12 -49.04 11.17 -9.47
CA LEU A 12 -48.54 9.89 -9.93
C LEU A 12 -48.02 10.02 -11.37
N THR A 13 -46.76 9.71 -11.56
CA THR A 13 -46.11 9.72 -12.88
C THR A 13 -45.87 8.28 -13.35
N ASN A 14 -46.03 8.05 -14.66
CA ASN A 14 -45.68 6.77 -15.29
C ASN A 14 -44.16 6.66 -15.61
N ARG A 15 -43.40 7.71 -15.31
CA ARG A 15 -41.96 7.70 -15.51
C ARG A 15 -41.28 6.88 -14.41
N ARG A 16 -40.43 5.97 -14.82
CA ARG A 16 -39.67 5.13 -13.89
C ARG A 16 -38.22 5.22 -14.26
N TYR A 17 -37.48 5.98 -13.50
CA TYR A 17 -36.01 5.99 -13.59
C TYR A 17 -35.42 4.68 -13.00
N ASN A 18 -34.47 4.08 -13.73
CA ASN A 18 -33.67 2.98 -13.25
C ASN A 18 -32.22 3.44 -13.11
N PRO A 19 -31.57 3.33 -11.93
CA PRO A 19 -30.16 3.66 -11.77
C PRO A 19 -29.22 2.97 -12.76
N SER A 20 -29.61 1.81 -13.33
CA SER A 20 -28.82 1.12 -14.34
C SER A 20 -28.63 1.92 -15.64
N ASP A 21 -29.52 2.88 -15.92
CA ASP A 21 -29.50 3.67 -17.17
C ASP A 21 -28.34 4.68 -17.20
N PHE A 22 -27.68 4.90 -16.06
CA PHE A 22 -26.48 5.72 -15.95
C PHE A 22 -25.22 4.99 -16.40
N PHE A 23 -25.20 3.67 -16.25
CA PHE A 23 -24.00 2.89 -16.51
C PHE A 23 -23.84 2.58 -18.00
N GLU A 24 -22.58 2.51 -18.42
CA GLU A 24 -22.15 2.13 -19.75
C GLU A 24 -21.63 0.69 -19.78
N THR A 25 -21.52 0.12 -20.95
CA THR A 25 -20.85 -1.19 -21.08
C THR A 25 -19.36 -1.02 -20.89
N GLY A 26 -18.83 -1.62 -19.82
CA GLY A 26 -17.39 -1.66 -19.58
C GLY A 26 -16.68 -2.61 -20.55
N SER A 27 -15.43 -2.30 -20.84
CA SER A 27 -14.56 -3.15 -21.66
C SER A 27 -13.21 -3.36 -20.99
N ASN A 28 -12.61 -4.51 -21.19
CA ASN A 28 -11.25 -4.79 -20.73
C ASN A 28 -10.51 -5.61 -21.79
N VAL A 29 -9.47 -5.01 -22.39
CA VAL A 29 -8.66 -5.64 -23.43
C VAL A 29 -7.24 -5.79 -22.91
N ILE A 30 -6.77 -7.03 -22.82
CA ILE A 30 -5.42 -7.38 -22.37
C ILE A 30 -4.69 -8.05 -23.51
N ASN A 31 -3.54 -7.50 -23.88
CA ASN A 31 -2.64 -8.10 -24.85
C ASN A 31 -1.28 -8.32 -24.20
N SER A 32 -0.64 -9.43 -24.50
CA SER A 32 0.71 -9.71 -24.05
C SER A 32 1.50 -10.47 -25.08
N VAL A 33 2.78 -10.17 -25.15
CA VAL A 33 3.77 -10.92 -25.92
C VAL A 33 4.96 -11.18 -25.01
N ALA A 34 5.50 -12.40 -25.10
CA ALA A 34 6.70 -12.77 -24.36
C ALA A 34 7.64 -13.58 -25.27
N LEU A 35 8.92 -13.34 -25.10
CA LEU A 35 10.01 -14.05 -25.77
C LEU A 35 10.92 -14.63 -24.70
N SER A 36 11.14 -15.93 -24.74
CA SER A 36 12.15 -16.61 -23.97
C SER A 36 13.15 -17.24 -24.92
N THR A 37 14.42 -16.95 -24.73
CA THR A 37 15.50 -17.52 -25.56
C THR A 37 16.72 -17.80 -24.69
N GLY A 38 17.55 -18.71 -25.13
CA GLY A 38 18.79 -19.00 -24.42
C GLY A 38 19.22 -20.46 -24.49
N ASN A 39 20.18 -20.77 -23.67
CA ASN A 39 20.75 -22.10 -23.47
C ASN A 39 21.00 -22.35 -21.98
N THR A 40 21.69 -23.41 -21.61
CA THR A 40 22.01 -23.73 -20.21
C THR A 40 22.87 -22.68 -19.51
N LYS A 41 23.61 -21.84 -20.26
CA LYS A 41 24.52 -20.83 -19.69
C LYS A 41 23.95 -19.41 -19.71
N ASN A 42 23.04 -19.11 -20.62
CA ASN A 42 22.43 -17.79 -20.71
C ASN A 42 20.96 -17.91 -21.09
N GLN A 43 20.10 -17.29 -20.31
CA GLN A 43 18.66 -17.29 -20.53
C GLN A 43 18.16 -15.86 -20.49
N THR A 44 17.44 -15.45 -21.51
CA THR A 44 16.85 -14.11 -21.62
C THR A 44 15.34 -14.23 -21.77
N TYR A 45 14.65 -13.44 -20.97
CA TYR A 45 13.19 -13.27 -21.03
C TYR A 45 12.87 -11.80 -21.28
N LEU A 46 12.03 -11.55 -22.28
CA LEU A 46 11.48 -10.23 -22.60
C LEU A 46 9.96 -10.35 -22.68
N SER A 47 9.25 -9.41 -22.13
CA SER A 47 7.80 -9.33 -22.31
C SER A 47 7.30 -7.91 -22.38
N ALA A 48 6.21 -7.72 -23.13
CA ALA A 48 5.42 -6.50 -23.15
C ALA A 48 3.94 -6.87 -22.99
N SER A 49 3.24 -6.13 -22.15
CA SER A 49 1.80 -6.30 -21.97
C SER A 49 1.08 -4.96 -21.88
N THR A 50 -0.14 -4.94 -22.40
CA THR A 50 -1.04 -3.79 -22.33
C THR A 50 -2.36 -4.21 -21.73
N THR A 51 -2.90 -3.37 -20.85
CA THR A 51 -4.28 -3.47 -20.33
C THR A 51 -4.96 -2.15 -20.64
N ASN A 52 -6.04 -2.19 -21.41
CA ASN A 52 -6.86 -1.04 -21.74
C ASN A 52 -8.29 -1.33 -21.30
N SER A 53 -8.79 -0.56 -20.35
CA SER A 53 -10.11 -0.77 -19.76
C SER A 53 -10.93 0.51 -19.79
N GLY A 54 -12.15 0.43 -20.31
CA GLY A 54 -13.22 1.39 -20.07
C GLY A 54 -14.08 0.88 -18.93
N GLY A 55 -14.33 1.74 -17.93
CA GLY A 55 -15.21 1.37 -16.80
C GLY A 55 -16.67 1.40 -17.17
N ILE A 56 -17.51 0.97 -16.24
CA ILE A 56 -18.98 1.04 -16.40
C ILE A 56 -19.55 2.44 -16.11
N LEU A 57 -18.75 3.33 -15.50
CA LEU A 57 -19.13 4.72 -15.31
C LEU A 57 -18.71 5.55 -16.53
N PRO A 58 -19.54 6.54 -16.93
CA PRO A 58 -19.15 7.44 -18.02
C PRO A 58 -17.78 8.07 -17.78
N ASN A 59 -16.99 8.22 -18.82
CA ASN A 59 -15.70 8.89 -18.80
C ASN A 59 -14.66 8.30 -17.80
N ASN A 60 -14.78 7.00 -17.49
CA ASN A 60 -13.85 6.27 -16.63
C ASN A 60 -12.93 5.39 -17.48
N SER A 61 -11.63 5.42 -17.23
CA SER A 61 -10.68 4.56 -17.94
C SER A 61 -9.47 4.19 -17.09
N TYR A 62 -8.90 3.03 -17.42
CA TYR A 62 -7.66 2.51 -16.86
C TYR A 62 -6.79 1.94 -17.98
N ASN A 63 -5.57 2.45 -18.11
CA ASN A 63 -4.61 1.95 -19.09
C ASN A 63 -3.29 1.64 -18.39
N ARG A 64 -2.74 0.46 -18.66
CA ARG A 64 -1.45 0.02 -18.13
C ARG A 64 -0.61 -0.62 -19.22
N TYR A 65 0.65 -0.22 -19.29
CA TYR A 65 1.68 -0.75 -20.16
C TYR A 65 2.81 -1.26 -19.28
N ASN A 66 3.22 -2.50 -19.51
CA ASN A 66 4.26 -3.15 -18.72
C ASN A 66 5.30 -3.76 -19.65
N PHE A 67 6.58 -3.46 -19.40
CA PHE A 67 7.74 -4.01 -20.09
C PHE A 67 8.62 -4.70 -19.07
N THR A 68 9.04 -5.92 -19.37
CA THR A 68 9.90 -6.71 -18.49
C THR A 68 11.05 -7.28 -19.30
N ALA A 69 12.27 -7.17 -18.78
CA ALA A 69 13.46 -7.82 -19.28
C ALA A 69 14.16 -8.52 -18.14
N ARG A 70 14.56 -9.76 -18.34
CA ARG A 70 15.36 -10.53 -17.38
C ARG A 70 16.43 -11.34 -18.13
N ASN A 71 17.60 -11.40 -17.54
CA ASN A 71 18.67 -12.26 -18.01
C ASN A 71 19.31 -13.00 -16.83
N THR A 72 19.48 -14.31 -17.01
CA THR A 72 20.24 -15.16 -16.09
C THR A 72 21.41 -15.75 -16.84
N THR A 73 22.63 -15.52 -16.33
CA THR A 73 23.87 -16.00 -16.96
C THR A 73 24.73 -16.75 -15.95
N HIS A 74 25.23 -17.92 -16.39
CA HIS A 74 26.13 -18.79 -15.64
C HIS A 74 27.55 -18.65 -16.15
N PHE A 75 28.49 -18.42 -15.26
CA PHE A 75 29.92 -18.24 -15.53
C PHE A 75 30.74 -19.27 -14.74
N LEU A 76 32.01 -19.40 -15.11
CA LEU A 76 33.04 -20.19 -14.37
C LEU A 76 32.57 -21.62 -14.06
N ASN A 77 32.03 -22.33 -15.07
CA ASN A 77 31.49 -23.68 -14.93
C ASN A 77 30.39 -23.74 -13.85
N ASP A 78 29.40 -22.83 -13.97
CA ASP A 78 28.25 -22.70 -13.09
C ASP A 78 28.51 -22.27 -11.64
N LYS A 79 29.79 -21.97 -11.32
CA LYS A 79 30.12 -21.46 -9.99
C LYS A 79 29.64 -20.04 -9.73
N LEU A 80 29.42 -19.27 -10.77
CA LEU A 80 28.93 -17.89 -10.67
C LEU A 80 27.66 -17.71 -11.49
N THR A 81 26.59 -17.27 -10.87
CA THR A 81 25.31 -16.98 -11.52
C THR A 81 24.98 -15.52 -11.33
N LEU A 82 24.79 -14.80 -12.43
CA LEU A 82 24.28 -13.44 -12.47
C LEU A 82 22.82 -13.46 -12.95
N ASP A 83 21.92 -12.88 -12.17
CA ASP A 83 20.54 -12.65 -12.54
C ASP A 83 20.27 -11.15 -12.49
N ILE A 84 19.85 -10.56 -13.60
CA ILE A 84 19.48 -9.15 -13.70
C ILE A 84 18.08 -9.03 -14.28
N GLY A 85 17.31 -8.13 -13.74
CA GLY A 85 15.96 -7.86 -14.21
C GLY A 85 15.63 -6.38 -14.19
N ALA A 86 14.82 -5.97 -15.14
CA ALA A 86 14.25 -4.63 -15.20
C ALA A 86 12.78 -4.71 -15.60
N GLN A 87 11.96 -3.90 -14.95
CA GLN A 87 10.56 -3.74 -15.31
C GLN A 87 10.21 -2.26 -15.35
N TYR A 88 9.50 -1.85 -16.39
CA TYR A 88 8.96 -0.50 -16.54
C TYR A 88 7.46 -0.55 -16.71
N ILE A 89 6.75 0.22 -15.90
CA ILE A 89 5.28 0.27 -15.89
C ILE A 89 4.84 1.72 -16.10
N VAL A 90 3.94 1.92 -17.04
CA VAL A 90 3.19 3.18 -17.21
C VAL A 90 1.72 2.88 -16.95
N GLN A 91 1.11 3.63 -16.06
CA GLN A 91 -0.30 3.47 -15.71
C GLN A 91 -0.99 4.84 -15.74
N ASN A 92 -2.11 4.91 -16.45
CA ASN A 92 -2.92 6.12 -16.56
C ASN A 92 -4.35 5.78 -16.18
N ASN A 93 -4.86 6.49 -15.19
CA ASN A 93 -6.23 6.33 -14.70
C ASN A 93 -6.99 7.63 -14.91
N LYS A 94 -8.26 7.55 -15.24
CA LYS A 94 -9.17 8.70 -15.31
C LYS A 94 -10.46 8.37 -14.57
N ASN A 95 -10.91 9.28 -13.73
CA ASN A 95 -12.19 9.26 -13.01
C ASN A 95 -12.49 7.94 -12.28
N MET A 96 -11.47 7.36 -11.65
CA MET A 96 -11.66 6.19 -10.79
C MET A 96 -12.66 6.53 -9.67
N VAL A 97 -13.52 5.58 -9.33
CA VAL A 97 -14.58 5.78 -8.34
C VAL A 97 -13.97 6.13 -6.98
N SER A 98 -14.42 7.23 -6.40
CA SER A 98 -14.08 7.57 -5.02
C SER A 98 -14.96 6.76 -4.05
N GLN A 99 -14.38 6.38 -2.92
CA GLN A 99 -15.18 5.88 -1.79
C GLN A 99 -15.84 7.06 -1.06
N GLY A 100 -17.00 6.80 -0.45
CA GLY A 100 -17.78 7.83 0.24
C GLY A 100 -18.64 8.65 -0.72
N GLN A 101 -19.08 9.83 -0.24
CA GLN A 101 -20.03 10.67 -0.98
C GLN A 101 -19.38 11.68 -1.94
N TYR A 102 -18.13 12.12 -1.64
CA TYR A 102 -17.47 13.14 -2.42
C TYR A 102 -16.91 12.59 -3.74
N TYR A 103 -17.18 13.28 -4.83
CA TYR A 103 -16.78 12.88 -6.19
C TYR A 103 -17.27 11.50 -6.64
N ASN A 104 -18.26 10.97 -5.91
CA ASN A 104 -18.91 9.71 -6.22
C ASN A 104 -20.29 9.99 -6.85
N PRO A 105 -20.55 9.58 -8.09
CA PRO A 105 -21.84 9.82 -8.73
C PRO A 105 -22.97 8.96 -8.15
N LEU A 106 -22.63 7.85 -7.47
CA LEU A 106 -23.62 6.87 -7.01
C LEU A 106 -24.62 7.40 -5.97
N PRO A 107 -24.22 8.20 -4.95
CA PRO A 107 -25.21 8.77 -4.03
C PRO A 107 -26.27 9.61 -4.74
N SER A 108 -25.86 10.50 -5.65
CA SER A 108 -26.79 11.31 -6.43
C SER A 108 -27.70 10.45 -7.32
N LEU A 109 -27.13 9.39 -7.91
CA LEU A 109 -27.84 8.47 -8.76
C LEU A 109 -28.93 7.69 -8.00
N TYR A 110 -28.59 7.12 -6.84
CA TYR A 110 -29.53 6.29 -6.07
C TYR A 110 -30.54 7.11 -5.27
N LEU A 111 -30.23 8.36 -4.94
CA LEU A 111 -31.14 9.29 -4.27
C LEU A 111 -31.99 10.10 -5.25
N PHE A 112 -31.78 9.96 -6.56
CA PHE A 112 -32.62 10.62 -7.58
C PHE A 112 -34.05 10.17 -7.48
N PRO A 113 -35.06 11.11 -7.48
CA PRO A 113 -36.45 10.77 -7.38
C PRO A 113 -36.93 9.92 -8.57
N ARG A 114 -37.44 8.74 -8.29
CA ARG A 114 -37.81 7.77 -9.34
C ARG A 114 -38.94 8.21 -10.26
N GLY A 115 -39.73 9.17 -9.82
CA GLY A 115 -40.82 9.76 -10.60
C GLY A 115 -40.39 10.88 -11.54
N ASP A 116 -39.16 11.36 -11.40
CA ASP A 116 -38.65 12.49 -12.18
C ASP A 116 -38.01 12.05 -13.49
N ASN A 117 -37.78 13.03 -14.37
CA ASN A 117 -37.21 12.80 -15.69
C ASN A 117 -35.67 12.76 -15.62
N PHE A 118 -35.13 11.56 -15.57
CA PHE A 118 -33.67 11.38 -15.56
C PHE A 118 -32.99 11.87 -16.85
N ASP A 119 -33.70 11.90 -17.99
CA ASP A 119 -33.15 12.37 -19.25
C ASP A 119 -32.83 13.87 -19.23
N GLU A 120 -33.52 14.65 -18.39
CA GLU A 120 -33.17 16.06 -18.23
C GLU A 120 -31.82 16.27 -17.55
N ILE A 121 -31.41 15.42 -16.64
CA ILE A 121 -30.12 15.54 -15.98
C ILE A 121 -28.97 14.98 -16.79
N ARG A 122 -29.23 14.24 -17.87
CA ARG A 122 -28.21 13.90 -18.89
C ARG A 122 -27.68 15.16 -19.58
N LEU A 123 -28.51 16.20 -19.72
CA LEU A 123 -28.10 17.54 -20.10
C LEU A 123 -27.52 18.26 -18.88
N TYR A 124 -26.45 17.68 -18.33
CA TYR A 124 -25.85 18.03 -17.05
C TYR A 124 -25.31 19.47 -16.97
N GLU A 125 -25.28 20.18 -18.09
CA GLU A 125 -24.77 21.54 -18.17
C GLU A 125 -25.62 22.41 -19.10
N ARG A 126 -25.67 23.72 -18.79
CA ARG A 126 -26.35 24.73 -19.59
C ARG A 126 -25.46 25.96 -19.69
N TYR A 127 -25.40 26.56 -20.88
CA TYR A 127 -24.61 27.76 -21.06
C TYR A 127 -25.22 28.94 -20.33
N ASN A 128 -24.44 29.58 -19.46
CA ASN A 128 -24.86 30.81 -18.77
C ASN A 128 -24.20 32.01 -19.45
N THR A 129 -25.01 32.85 -20.10
CA THR A 129 -24.55 34.02 -20.83
C THR A 129 -23.95 35.09 -19.92
N ASN A 130 -24.34 35.17 -18.65
CA ASN A 130 -23.83 36.14 -17.69
C ASN A 130 -22.41 35.81 -17.24
N TYR A 131 -22.08 34.50 -17.17
CA TYR A 131 -20.78 34.06 -16.73
C TYR A 131 -19.84 33.63 -17.88
N GLY A 132 -20.38 33.39 -19.07
CA GLY A 132 -19.61 33.00 -20.23
C GLY A 132 -19.08 31.57 -20.21
N TYR A 133 -19.66 30.68 -19.37
CA TYR A 133 -19.28 29.27 -19.30
C TYR A 133 -20.48 28.36 -19.08
N MET A 134 -20.27 27.04 -19.18
CA MET A 134 -21.26 26.01 -18.91
C MET A 134 -21.47 25.83 -17.40
N GLU A 135 -22.70 26.01 -16.96
CA GLU A 135 -23.14 25.80 -15.58
C GLU A 135 -23.73 24.41 -15.35
N GLN A 136 -23.52 23.86 -14.17
CA GLN A 136 -24.13 22.60 -13.77
C GLN A 136 -25.66 22.71 -13.72
N TYR A 137 -26.35 21.79 -14.34
CA TYR A 137 -27.79 21.63 -14.16
C TYR A 137 -28.08 20.53 -13.13
N TRP A 138 -28.51 20.94 -11.94
CA TRP A 138 -28.92 20.06 -10.86
C TRP A 138 -29.98 20.72 -9.98
N PRO A 139 -31.30 20.53 -10.27
CA PRO A 139 -32.38 21.23 -9.58
C PRO A 139 -32.71 20.66 -8.19
N TYR A 140 -32.05 19.58 -7.75
CA TYR A 140 -32.40 18.84 -6.52
C TYR A 140 -31.63 19.35 -5.28
N GLY A 141 -30.72 20.30 -5.45
CA GLY A 141 -29.87 20.74 -4.36
C GLY A 141 -28.86 19.71 -3.89
N ASP A 142 -28.12 20.03 -2.83
CA ASP A 142 -27.06 19.18 -2.30
C ASP A 142 -27.53 18.17 -1.25
N ALA A 143 -28.79 18.28 -0.80
CA ALA A 143 -29.43 17.46 0.23
C ALA A 143 -28.59 17.30 1.52
N SER A 144 -27.74 18.29 1.86
CA SER A 144 -26.74 18.24 2.95
C SER A 144 -25.74 17.05 2.83
N LEU A 145 -25.66 16.44 1.67
CA LEU A 145 -24.76 15.33 1.34
C LEU A 145 -23.78 15.70 0.21
N SER A 146 -23.70 16.98 -0.15
CA SER A 146 -22.89 17.47 -1.26
C SER A 146 -23.21 16.80 -2.61
N LEU A 147 -24.51 16.49 -2.82
CA LEU A 147 -24.96 15.87 -4.06
C LEU A 147 -24.84 16.83 -5.24
N GLN A 148 -24.46 16.29 -6.37
CA GLN A 148 -24.30 16.98 -7.65
C GLN A 148 -24.84 16.11 -8.78
N ASN A 149 -25.06 16.68 -9.95
CA ASN A 149 -25.41 15.90 -11.12
C ASN A 149 -24.37 14.79 -11.37
N PRO A 150 -24.75 13.50 -11.44
CA PRO A 150 -23.81 12.40 -11.60
C PRO A 150 -23.01 12.49 -12.92
N TYR A 151 -23.58 13.03 -14.00
CA TYR A 151 -22.86 13.28 -15.25
C TYR A 151 -21.90 14.45 -15.13
N TRP A 152 -22.23 15.50 -14.34
CA TRP A 152 -21.29 16.59 -14.04
C TRP A 152 -20.05 16.06 -13.33
N ILE A 153 -20.24 15.22 -12.32
CA ILE A 153 -19.12 14.61 -11.57
C ILE A 153 -18.19 13.85 -12.53
N GLN A 154 -18.75 13.11 -13.50
CA GLN A 154 -17.95 12.30 -14.41
C GLN A 154 -17.31 13.09 -15.57
N ASN A 155 -17.89 14.23 -15.96
CA ASN A 155 -17.46 14.97 -17.16
C ASN A 155 -16.80 16.32 -16.86
N ARG A 156 -17.10 16.91 -15.69
CA ARG A 156 -16.62 18.26 -15.33
C ARG A 156 -15.74 18.30 -14.08
N ILE A 157 -15.60 17.15 -13.41
CA ILE A 157 -14.61 16.96 -12.36
C ILE A 157 -13.64 15.88 -12.84
N ASN A 158 -12.60 16.30 -13.57
CA ASN A 158 -11.63 15.38 -14.16
C ASN A 158 -10.53 15.04 -13.16
N ARG A 159 -10.48 13.79 -12.75
CA ARG A 159 -9.45 13.25 -11.86
C ARG A 159 -8.57 12.30 -12.65
N THR A 160 -7.32 12.68 -12.86
CA THR A 160 -6.34 11.86 -13.55
C THR A 160 -5.22 11.46 -12.61
N SER A 161 -4.79 10.21 -12.73
CA SER A 161 -3.63 9.69 -12.00
C SER A 161 -2.70 9.00 -12.97
N ASN A 162 -1.50 9.54 -13.13
CA ASN A 162 -0.45 8.99 -13.97
C ASN A 162 0.66 8.44 -13.07
N LYS A 163 1.02 7.18 -13.28
CA LYS A 163 2.11 6.52 -12.57
C LYS A 163 3.12 5.99 -13.56
N LYS A 164 4.39 6.29 -13.32
CA LYS A 164 5.54 5.65 -13.97
C LYS A 164 6.35 4.95 -12.89
N ARG A 165 6.59 3.66 -13.08
CA ARG A 165 7.36 2.86 -12.12
C ARG A 165 8.42 2.08 -12.86
N TYR A 166 9.64 2.13 -12.36
CA TYR A 166 10.68 1.23 -12.80
C TYR A 166 11.25 0.46 -11.61
N MET A 167 11.41 -0.84 -11.81
CA MET A 167 12.01 -1.76 -10.86
C MET A 167 13.23 -2.39 -11.53
N MET A 168 14.33 -2.44 -10.80
CA MET A 168 15.56 -3.09 -11.24
C MET A 168 16.04 -4.00 -10.13
N ASN A 169 16.47 -5.19 -10.51
CA ASN A 169 17.10 -6.13 -9.59
C ASN A 169 18.37 -6.71 -10.19
N ALA A 170 19.34 -6.94 -9.34
CA ALA A 170 20.54 -7.70 -9.67
C ALA A 170 20.85 -8.66 -8.52
N SER A 171 21.23 -9.88 -8.87
CA SER A 171 21.64 -10.91 -7.93
C SER A 171 22.89 -11.61 -8.48
N LEU A 172 23.93 -11.68 -7.67
CA LEU A 172 25.15 -12.42 -7.98
C LEU A 172 25.31 -13.54 -6.95
N LYS A 173 25.22 -14.78 -7.40
CA LYS A 173 25.43 -15.97 -6.58
C LYS A 173 26.76 -16.59 -6.94
N TRP A 174 27.61 -16.82 -5.94
CA TRP A 174 28.87 -17.52 -6.04
C TRP A 174 28.85 -18.81 -5.23
N GLN A 175 29.04 -19.94 -5.90
CA GLN A 175 29.22 -21.26 -5.28
C GLN A 175 30.66 -21.40 -4.86
N ALA A 176 30.99 -20.98 -3.62
CA ALA A 176 32.35 -20.95 -3.09
C ALA A 176 32.88 -22.36 -2.78
N ALA A 177 31.99 -23.26 -2.32
CA ALA A 177 32.24 -24.68 -2.10
C ALA A 177 30.93 -25.45 -2.30
N ASP A 178 30.97 -26.79 -2.36
CA ASP A 178 29.75 -27.61 -2.54
C ASP A 178 28.70 -27.37 -1.45
N TRP A 179 29.15 -27.00 -0.26
CA TRP A 179 28.32 -26.75 0.91
C TRP A 179 28.12 -25.27 1.23
N LEU A 180 28.72 -24.35 0.45
CA LEU A 180 28.69 -22.90 0.73
C LEU A 180 28.44 -22.12 -0.55
N ASN A 181 27.39 -21.32 -0.55
CA ASN A 181 27.19 -20.27 -1.55
C ASN A 181 27.01 -18.91 -0.90
N VAL A 182 27.42 -17.89 -1.64
CA VAL A 182 27.33 -16.50 -1.25
C VAL A 182 26.50 -15.77 -2.28
N VAL A 183 25.54 -14.96 -1.83
CA VAL A 183 24.64 -14.20 -2.68
C VAL A 183 24.67 -12.74 -2.28
N GLY A 184 24.90 -11.86 -3.25
CA GLY A 184 24.65 -10.41 -3.11
C GLY A 184 23.46 -10.03 -3.97
N ARG A 185 22.53 -9.24 -3.43
CA ARG A 185 21.33 -8.77 -4.16
C ARG A 185 21.15 -7.28 -3.97
N VAL A 186 20.67 -6.63 -5.04
CA VAL A 186 20.24 -5.23 -5.02
C VAL A 186 18.90 -5.14 -5.74
N ASN A 187 17.94 -4.46 -5.11
CA ASN A 187 16.64 -4.17 -5.69
C ASN A 187 16.38 -2.67 -5.57
N LEU A 188 16.05 -2.05 -6.69
CA LEU A 188 15.62 -0.66 -6.79
C LEU A 188 14.18 -0.61 -7.28
N ASP A 189 13.34 0.14 -6.59
CA ASP A 189 11.96 0.42 -6.99
C ASP A 189 11.74 1.93 -6.92
N ASN A 190 11.38 2.55 -8.02
CA ASN A 190 11.04 3.95 -8.11
C ASN A 190 9.67 4.13 -8.73
N SER A 191 8.84 4.95 -8.12
CA SER A 191 7.49 5.28 -8.61
C SER A 191 7.30 6.79 -8.62
N ASP A 192 6.99 7.33 -9.79
CA ASP A 192 6.62 8.72 -9.99
C ASP A 192 5.12 8.81 -10.23
N TYR A 193 4.43 9.59 -9.40
CA TYR A 193 2.99 9.82 -9.50
C TYR A 193 2.72 11.28 -9.84
N ARG A 194 1.74 11.50 -10.70
CA ARG A 194 1.14 12.81 -10.88
C ARG A 194 -0.37 12.68 -10.88
N ASN A 195 -0.99 13.27 -9.87
CA ASN A 195 -2.43 13.27 -9.69
C ASN A 195 -2.96 14.69 -9.92
N LYS A 196 -3.89 14.83 -10.85
CA LYS A 196 -4.56 16.10 -11.11
C LYS A 196 -6.05 15.97 -10.83
N ASN A 197 -6.63 17.02 -10.29
CA ASN A 197 -8.06 17.17 -10.09
C ASN A 197 -8.50 18.53 -10.63
N GLU A 198 -9.24 18.51 -11.73
CA GLU A 198 -9.76 19.68 -12.42
C GLU A 198 -11.26 19.79 -12.14
N LYS A 199 -11.65 20.76 -11.35
CA LYS A 199 -13.04 21.02 -10.94
C LYS A 199 -13.54 22.21 -11.72
N SER A 200 -14.48 22.01 -12.64
CA SER A 200 -15.02 23.09 -13.46
C SER A 200 -15.79 24.12 -12.63
N ALA A 201 -15.82 25.34 -13.11
CA ALA A 201 -16.71 26.40 -12.59
C ALA A 201 -18.15 25.90 -12.51
N SER A 202 -18.93 26.30 -11.50
CA SER A 202 -20.24 25.76 -11.13
C SER A 202 -20.24 24.37 -10.44
N THR A 203 -19.08 23.79 -10.17
CA THR A 203 -18.98 22.69 -9.20
C THR A 203 -19.37 23.22 -7.81
N LEU A 204 -20.00 22.37 -7.00
CA LEU A 204 -20.49 22.75 -5.67
C LEU A 204 -19.40 23.45 -4.84
N THR A 205 -19.76 24.57 -4.19
CA THR A 205 -18.83 25.41 -3.44
C THR A 205 -18.16 24.73 -2.25
N THR A 206 -18.68 23.59 -1.81
CA THR A 206 -18.01 22.72 -0.85
C THR A 206 -16.63 22.21 -1.39
N PHE A 207 -16.45 22.13 -2.70
CA PHE A 207 -15.30 21.51 -3.34
C PHE A 207 -14.33 22.50 -3.98
N CYS A 208 -14.80 23.67 -4.38
CA CYS A 208 -13.97 24.71 -4.99
C CYS A 208 -14.74 26.05 -5.06
N GLY A 209 -14.02 27.12 -5.38
CA GLY A 209 -14.60 28.43 -5.62
C GLY A 209 -15.46 28.50 -6.88
N VAL A 210 -16.12 29.64 -7.09
CA VAL A 210 -17.07 29.86 -8.20
C VAL A 210 -16.45 29.72 -9.59
N SER A 211 -15.15 30.00 -9.72
CA SER A 211 -14.39 29.85 -10.97
C SER A 211 -13.87 28.43 -11.20
N GLY A 212 -14.17 27.52 -10.28
CA GLY A 212 -13.62 26.16 -10.29
C GLY A 212 -12.40 26.01 -9.40
N GLY A 213 -11.78 24.83 -9.43
CA GLY A 213 -10.60 24.51 -8.63
C GLY A 213 -9.63 23.63 -9.40
N PHE A 214 -8.36 23.70 -9.01
CA PHE A 214 -7.31 22.90 -9.58
C PHE A 214 -6.39 22.35 -8.49
N GLU A 215 -6.06 21.05 -8.60
CA GLU A 215 -5.10 20.37 -7.75
C GLU A 215 -4.09 19.64 -8.63
N ASP A 216 -2.80 19.73 -8.29
CA ASP A 216 -1.71 19.01 -8.93
C ASP A 216 -0.77 18.48 -7.84
N ALA A 217 -0.75 17.18 -7.66
CA ALA A 217 0.11 16.49 -6.72
C ALA A 217 1.16 15.69 -7.49
N MET A 218 2.41 16.00 -7.26
CA MET A 218 3.57 15.26 -7.76
C MET A 218 4.21 14.54 -6.58
N ARG A 219 4.36 13.22 -6.69
CA ARG A 219 4.95 12.40 -5.64
C ARG A 219 5.92 11.41 -6.25
N GLN A 220 7.12 11.36 -5.70
CA GLN A 220 8.14 10.37 -6.02
C GLN A 220 8.39 9.49 -4.81
N GLU A 221 8.36 8.19 -5.02
CA GLU A 221 8.70 7.18 -4.02
C GLU A 221 9.88 6.35 -4.53
N ARG A 222 10.88 6.17 -3.70
CA ARG A 222 12.03 5.34 -3.99
C ARG A 222 12.26 4.35 -2.86
N SER A 223 12.61 3.13 -3.22
CA SER A 223 13.14 2.16 -2.27
C SER A 223 14.37 1.45 -2.86
N LEU A 224 15.39 1.35 -2.04
CA LEU A 224 16.61 0.60 -2.33
C LEU A 224 16.76 -0.46 -1.25
N TYR A 225 16.84 -1.70 -1.68
CA TYR A 225 17.15 -2.83 -0.82
C TYR A 225 18.42 -3.50 -1.32
N ALA A 226 19.39 -3.72 -0.45
CA ALA A 226 20.55 -4.52 -0.75
C ALA A 226 20.81 -5.50 0.38
N ASP A 227 21.24 -6.70 0.04
CA ASP A 227 21.65 -7.71 1.01
C ASP A 227 22.84 -8.54 0.54
N PHE A 228 23.45 -9.17 1.52
CA PHE A 228 24.47 -10.16 1.36
C PHE A 228 24.15 -11.36 2.25
N LEU A 229 24.18 -12.57 1.68
CA LEU A 229 23.90 -13.82 2.37
C LEU A 229 25.01 -14.84 2.10
N ALA A 230 25.48 -15.49 3.16
CA ALA A 230 26.22 -16.75 3.10
C ALA A 230 25.27 -17.89 3.48
N ASN A 231 25.08 -18.84 2.57
CA ASN A 231 24.20 -19.99 2.77
C ASN A 231 25.06 -21.25 2.89
N ILE A 232 24.82 -22.00 3.94
CA ILE A 232 25.48 -23.25 4.28
C ILE A 232 24.48 -24.40 4.14
N ASP A 233 24.87 -25.45 3.47
CA ASP A 233 24.10 -26.68 3.33
C ASP A 233 25.08 -27.86 3.42
N LYS A 234 25.08 -28.59 4.55
CA LYS A 234 26.07 -29.62 4.81
C LYS A 234 25.51 -30.77 5.63
N THR A 235 25.77 -31.96 5.13
CA THR A 235 25.50 -33.22 5.84
C THR A 235 26.78 -33.75 6.50
N PHE A 236 26.69 -34.17 7.76
CA PHE A 236 27.77 -34.80 8.51
C PHE A 236 27.21 -35.94 9.39
N GLY A 237 27.46 -37.17 8.96
CA GLY A 237 26.88 -38.34 9.58
C GLY A 237 25.35 -38.33 9.53
N ASP A 238 24.71 -38.49 10.68
CA ASP A 238 23.25 -38.46 10.83
C ASP A 238 22.64 -37.04 10.87
N PHE A 239 23.49 -35.99 10.83
CA PHE A 239 23.06 -34.59 10.91
C PHE A 239 23.12 -33.89 9.57
N HIS A 240 22.11 -33.08 9.29
CA HIS A 240 22.09 -32.15 8.17
C HIS A 240 21.86 -30.73 8.69
N LEU A 241 22.76 -29.81 8.33
CA LEU A 241 22.70 -28.40 8.68
C LEU A 241 22.42 -27.55 7.45
N THR A 242 21.32 -26.81 7.49
CA THR A 242 21.11 -25.65 6.61
C THR A 242 21.18 -24.38 7.45
N ALA A 243 21.99 -23.44 7.03
CA ALA A 243 22.12 -22.17 7.74
C ALA A 243 22.32 -21.01 6.77
N ASN A 244 21.90 -19.83 7.18
CA ASN A 244 22.28 -18.60 6.50
C ASN A 244 22.66 -17.51 7.50
N VAL A 245 23.61 -16.68 7.10
CA VAL A 245 24.01 -15.46 7.80
C VAL A 245 24.04 -14.33 6.79
N GLY A 246 23.45 -13.20 7.13
CA GLY A 246 23.36 -12.09 6.21
C GLY A 246 23.28 -10.74 6.88
N ALA A 247 23.48 -9.73 6.05
CA ALA A 247 23.27 -8.34 6.38
C ALA A 247 22.45 -7.68 5.27
N SER A 248 21.63 -6.70 5.63
CA SER A 248 20.84 -5.95 4.65
C SER A 248 20.73 -4.48 5.01
N ILE A 249 20.54 -3.66 3.98
CA ILE A 249 20.15 -2.27 4.10
C ILE A 249 18.86 -2.05 3.30
N TYR A 250 17.91 -1.35 3.88
CA TYR A 250 16.69 -0.94 3.24
C TYR A 250 16.49 0.56 3.43
N HIS A 251 16.56 1.29 2.34
CA HIS A 251 16.38 2.73 2.31
C HIS A 251 15.12 3.07 1.54
N THR A 252 14.28 3.96 2.10
CA THR A 252 13.09 4.47 1.46
C THR A 252 13.04 5.98 1.55
N SER A 253 12.65 6.63 0.46
CA SER A 253 12.38 8.05 0.44
C SER A 253 11.08 8.37 -0.29
N MET A 254 10.43 9.44 0.11
CA MET A 254 9.27 10.00 -0.55
C MET A 254 9.39 11.51 -0.57
N ASP A 255 9.23 12.08 -1.76
CA ASP A 255 9.13 13.51 -2.00
C ASP A 255 7.78 13.81 -2.64
N GLN A 256 7.07 14.78 -2.13
CA GLN A 256 5.78 15.21 -2.63
C GLN A 256 5.70 16.72 -2.69
N LEU A 257 5.17 17.23 -3.80
CA LEU A 257 4.71 18.59 -3.94
C LEU A 257 3.20 18.56 -4.22
N TYR A 258 2.43 19.11 -3.33
CA TYR A 258 0.99 19.29 -3.48
C TYR A 258 0.66 20.75 -3.69
N ILE A 259 -0.08 21.05 -4.75
CA ILE A 259 -0.53 22.38 -5.11
C ILE A 259 -2.04 22.29 -5.35
N ALA A 260 -2.81 23.10 -4.65
CA ALA A 260 -4.26 23.12 -4.81
C ALA A 260 -4.79 24.53 -4.61
N GLY A 261 -5.94 24.82 -5.18
CA GLY A 261 -6.69 26.01 -4.89
C GLY A 261 -7.78 26.36 -5.90
N ASP A 262 -8.50 27.41 -5.57
CA ASP A 262 -9.54 27.97 -6.42
C ASP A 262 -8.91 28.72 -7.60
N LEU A 263 -9.60 28.70 -8.74
CA LEU A 263 -9.15 29.38 -9.95
C LEU A 263 -9.58 30.85 -9.96
N VAL A 264 -8.73 31.71 -10.54
CA VAL A 264 -9.07 33.11 -10.82
C VAL A 264 -9.90 33.20 -12.10
N ILE A 265 -9.39 32.64 -13.20
CA ILE A 265 -10.08 32.59 -14.50
C ILE A 265 -10.83 31.24 -14.57
N PRO A 266 -12.16 31.25 -14.82
CA PRO A 266 -12.95 30.03 -14.85
C PRO A 266 -12.41 29.00 -15.85
N ASN A 267 -12.35 27.74 -15.40
CA ASN A 267 -11.98 26.57 -16.22
C ASN A 267 -10.60 26.60 -16.88
N PHE A 268 -9.71 27.52 -16.44
CA PHE A 268 -8.32 27.56 -16.91
C PHE A 268 -7.42 26.82 -15.90
N PHE A 269 -7.28 25.50 -16.09
CA PHE A 269 -6.61 24.57 -15.16
C PHE A 269 -5.09 24.62 -15.28
N GLN A 270 -4.50 25.67 -14.74
CA GLN A 270 -3.06 25.91 -14.69
C GLN A 270 -2.65 26.38 -13.30
N ILE A 271 -1.44 26.01 -12.85
CA ILE A 271 -0.90 26.38 -11.54
C ILE A 271 -0.87 27.88 -11.36
N ASN A 272 -0.46 28.63 -12.40
CA ASN A 272 -0.38 30.10 -12.35
C ASN A 272 -1.75 30.80 -12.33
N ASN A 273 -2.85 30.06 -12.51
CA ASN A 273 -4.22 30.56 -12.38
C ASN A 273 -4.85 30.25 -11.02
N ILE A 274 -4.12 29.63 -10.11
CA ILE A 274 -4.59 29.41 -8.74
C ILE A 274 -4.55 30.73 -7.95
N ASN A 275 -5.61 31.01 -7.20
CA ASN A 275 -5.67 32.14 -6.30
C ASN A 275 -4.90 31.86 -5.00
N PHE A 276 -3.60 32.08 -5.01
CA PHE A 276 -2.74 31.86 -3.84
C PHE A 276 -2.96 32.85 -2.68
N SER A 277 -3.71 33.91 -2.90
CA SER A 277 -4.05 34.87 -1.81
C SER A 277 -5.12 34.32 -0.86
N ALA A 278 -5.87 33.28 -1.25
CA ALA A 278 -6.95 32.68 -0.49
C ALA A 278 -6.52 31.37 0.23
N ASN A 279 -5.42 31.41 0.96
CA ASN A 279 -4.96 30.29 1.83
C ASN A 279 -4.42 29.02 1.16
N TYR A 280 -4.18 29.02 -0.13
CA TYR A 280 -3.63 27.86 -0.83
C TYR A 280 -2.21 28.10 -1.29
N LYS A 281 -1.27 27.37 -0.76
CA LYS A 281 0.16 27.45 -1.11
C LYS A 281 0.71 26.08 -1.42
N PRO A 282 1.78 26.00 -2.24
CA PRO A 282 2.49 24.76 -2.43
C PRO A 282 2.90 24.13 -1.10
N ASP A 283 2.60 22.88 -0.92
CA ASP A 283 2.94 22.11 0.28
C ASP A 283 3.94 20.99 -0.07
N PRO A 284 5.25 21.29 0.06
CA PRO A 284 6.28 20.27 -0.10
C PRO A 284 6.36 19.42 1.17
N THR A 285 6.27 18.12 1.00
CA THR A 285 6.45 17.15 2.09
C THR A 285 7.37 16.04 1.64
N GLY A 286 8.06 15.40 2.57
CA GLY A 286 8.93 14.30 2.24
C GLY A 286 9.49 13.62 3.47
N TYR A 287 10.12 12.46 3.24
CA TYR A 287 10.83 11.73 4.28
C TYR A 287 11.87 10.79 3.71
N GLU A 288 12.81 10.42 4.55
CA GLU A 288 13.77 9.34 4.33
C GLU A 288 13.79 8.44 5.55
N ASP A 289 13.77 7.12 5.32
CA ASP A 289 13.95 6.10 6.34
C ASP A 289 15.01 5.10 5.91
N GLU A 290 15.78 4.62 6.86
CA GLU A 290 16.76 3.57 6.64
C GLU A 290 16.69 2.52 7.75
N ILE A 291 16.79 1.24 7.35
CA ILE A 291 16.89 0.10 8.25
C ILE A 291 18.14 -0.69 7.83
N GLN A 292 19.08 -0.84 8.75
CA GLN A 292 20.21 -1.75 8.62
C GLN A 292 19.98 -2.98 9.47
N SER A 293 20.37 -4.14 8.97
CA SER A 293 20.06 -5.40 9.65
C SER A 293 21.18 -6.40 9.54
N ILE A 294 21.36 -7.17 10.62
CA ILE A 294 22.15 -8.40 10.62
C ILE A 294 21.23 -9.54 11.06
N PHE A 295 21.27 -10.64 10.36
CA PHE A 295 20.40 -11.77 10.64
C PHE A 295 21.09 -13.11 10.37
N ALA A 296 20.64 -14.13 11.08
CA ALA A 296 21.04 -15.51 10.88
C ALA A 296 19.87 -16.45 11.10
N SER A 297 19.86 -17.55 10.37
CA SER A 297 19.01 -18.69 10.66
C SER A 297 19.79 -19.99 10.50
N ALA A 298 19.43 -20.99 11.28
CA ALA A 298 19.97 -22.33 11.17
C ALA A 298 18.89 -23.35 11.44
N GLU A 299 18.86 -24.40 10.63
CA GLU A 299 18.08 -25.61 10.88
C GLU A 299 19.03 -26.79 10.93
N LEU A 300 19.03 -27.49 12.05
CA LEU A 300 19.75 -28.73 12.25
C LEU A 300 18.75 -29.87 12.30
N SER A 301 18.86 -30.82 11.38
CA SER A 301 18.09 -32.05 11.40
C SER A 301 18.96 -33.24 11.82
N TRP A 302 18.36 -34.15 12.60
CA TRP A 302 18.96 -35.42 12.98
C TRP A 302 18.15 -36.57 12.38
N LYS A 303 18.81 -37.40 11.59
CA LYS A 303 18.22 -38.56 10.86
C LYS A 303 16.96 -38.23 10.05
N ASN A 304 16.76 -36.95 9.69
CA ASN A 304 15.50 -36.43 9.09
C ASN A 304 14.24 -36.73 9.95
N GLN A 305 14.42 -36.88 11.25
CA GLN A 305 13.36 -37.22 12.21
C GLN A 305 13.12 -36.08 13.19
N LEU A 306 14.18 -35.41 13.65
CA LEU A 306 14.13 -34.29 14.59
C LEU A 306 14.76 -33.06 13.95
N TYR A 307 14.06 -31.92 14.03
CA TYR A 307 14.49 -30.66 13.44
C TYR A 307 14.48 -29.55 14.49
N LEU A 308 15.61 -28.88 14.65
CA LEU A 308 15.76 -27.68 15.46
C LEU A 308 16.01 -26.49 14.55
N THR A 309 15.14 -25.51 14.55
CA THR A 309 15.29 -24.26 13.81
C THR A 309 15.54 -23.11 14.78
N VAL A 310 16.57 -22.31 14.55
CA VAL A 310 16.86 -21.13 15.33
C VAL A 310 17.06 -19.96 14.38
N THR A 311 16.41 -18.82 14.68
CA THR A 311 16.62 -17.58 13.92
C THR A 311 16.88 -16.41 14.83
N GLY A 312 17.61 -15.44 14.35
CA GLY A 312 17.82 -14.18 15.05
C GLY A 312 18.07 -13.05 14.06
N ARG A 313 17.50 -11.89 14.36
CA ARG A 313 17.72 -10.67 13.58
C ARG A 313 17.84 -9.48 14.51
N ASN A 314 18.78 -8.59 14.21
CA ASN A 314 18.87 -7.28 14.83
C ASN A 314 18.74 -6.19 13.79
N ASP A 315 17.84 -5.23 14.04
CA ASP A 315 17.59 -4.09 13.18
C ASP A 315 17.99 -2.79 13.86
N TRP A 316 18.68 -1.93 13.12
CA TRP A 316 18.91 -0.52 13.42
C TRP A 316 18.01 0.29 12.49
N ASP A 317 16.97 0.89 13.04
CA ASP A 317 15.99 1.69 12.29
C ASP A 317 16.25 3.18 12.56
N SER A 318 16.32 4.00 11.53
CA SER A 318 16.53 5.45 11.62
C SER A 318 15.48 6.14 12.50
N LYS A 319 14.27 5.60 12.61
CA LYS A 319 13.20 6.10 13.49
C LYS A 319 13.54 6.01 14.97
N LEU A 320 14.50 5.15 15.33
CA LEU A 320 15.03 5.01 16.70
C LEU A 320 16.19 5.96 17.00
N ALA A 321 16.63 6.78 16.06
CA ALA A 321 17.87 7.58 16.17
C ALA A 321 17.92 8.44 17.45
N PHE A 322 16.79 8.98 17.90
CA PHE A 322 16.67 9.81 19.08
C PHE A 322 16.17 9.05 20.33
N SER A 323 15.86 7.76 20.23
CA SER A 323 15.50 6.94 21.38
C SER A 323 16.74 6.44 22.12
N LYS A 324 16.61 6.03 23.39
CA LYS A 324 17.69 5.39 24.13
C LYS A 324 18.04 4.03 23.56
N GLN A 325 17.08 3.32 23.01
CA GLN A 325 17.27 2.02 22.35
C GLN A 325 17.47 2.23 20.85
N LYS A 326 18.67 2.04 20.33
CA LYS A 326 19.04 2.28 18.93
C LYS A 326 18.76 1.11 18.00
N SER A 327 18.55 -0.08 18.54
CA SER A 327 18.28 -1.29 17.78
C SER A 327 17.36 -2.23 18.54
N PHE A 328 16.85 -3.22 17.87
CA PHE A 328 16.06 -4.26 18.50
C PHE A 328 16.39 -5.64 17.93
N PHE A 329 16.56 -6.58 18.83
CA PHE A 329 16.81 -7.98 18.51
C PHE A 329 15.55 -8.81 18.74
N TYR A 330 15.29 -9.72 17.80
CA TYR A 330 14.15 -10.61 17.86
C TYR A 330 14.52 -12.03 17.39
N PRO A 331 14.55 -12.98 18.35
CA PRO A 331 14.86 -14.38 18.09
C PRO A 331 13.60 -15.20 17.82
N SER A 332 13.82 -16.37 17.22
CA SER A 332 12.83 -17.44 17.14
C SER A 332 13.50 -18.79 17.33
N VAL A 333 12.80 -19.72 17.92
CA VAL A 333 13.22 -21.11 18.04
C VAL A 333 12.04 -22.03 17.74
N GLY A 334 12.28 -23.05 16.95
CA GLY A 334 11.29 -24.07 16.61
C GLY A 334 11.87 -25.47 16.75
N LEU A 335 11.06 -26.39 17.23
CA LEU A 335 11.39 -27.82 17.32
C LEU A 335 10.28 -28.61 16.64
N SER A 336 10.62 -29.58 15.79
CA SER A 336 9.65 -30.51 15.24
C SER A 336 10.20 -31.93 15.18
N ALA A 337 9.33 -32.89 15.41
CA ALA A 337 9.66 -34.30 15.42
C ALA A 337 8.69 -35.10 14.56
N LEU A 338 9.22 -35.96 13.67
CA LEU A 338 8.49 -36.92 12.87
C LEU A 338 8.34 -38.19 13.67
N LEU A 339 7.27 -38.27 14.47
CA LEU A 339 7.04 -39.44 15.37
C LEU A 339 6.87 -40.75 14.57
N SER A 340 6.31 -40.67 13.36
CA SER A 340 6.16 -41.85 12.47
C SER A 340 7.48 -42.46 12.03
N GLU A 341 8.58 -41.69 12.05
CA GLU A 341 9.93 -42.17 11.71
C GLU A 341 10.74 -42.56 12.96
N MET A 342 10.30 -42.16 14.15
CA MET A 342 11.01 -42.37 15.40
C MET A 342 10.52 -43.62 16.16
N VAL A 343 9.21 -43.85 16.09
CA VAL A 343 8.56 -44.95 16.81
C VAL A 343 7.56 -45.70 15.92
N LYS A 344 7.36 -46.98 16.19
CA LYS A 344 6.33 -47.76 15.50
C LYS A 344 4.95 -47.29 15.98
N LEU A 345 4.19 -46.74 15.09
CA LEU A 345 2.81 -46.30 15.32
C LEU A 345 1.83 -47.44 14.89
N PRO A 346 0.58 -47.41 15.39
CA PRO A 346 -0.48 -48.29 14.87
C PRO A 346 -0.66 -48.08 13.35
N GLU A 347 -0.95 -49.16 12.63
CA GLU A 347 -1.10 -49.16 11.15
C GLU A 347 -2.13 -48.14 10.63
N VAL A 348 -3.08 -47.78 11.46
CA VAL A 348 -4.07 -46.70 11.16
C VAL A 348 -3.42 -45.36 10.97
N ILE A 349 -2.29 -45.05 11.66
CA ILE A 349 -1.59 -43.78 11.59
C ILE A 349 -0.44 -43.89 10.60
N SER A 350 -0.61 -43.30 9.43
CA SER A 350 0.37 -43.33 8.35
C SER A 350 1.46 -42.26 8.50
N TYR A 351 1.19 -41.19 9.29
CA TYR A 351 2.12 -40.11 9.52
C TYR A 351 1.75 -39.38 10.82
N ALA A 352 2.76 -39.03 11.60
CA ALA A 352 2.59 -38.21 12.80
C ALA A 352 3.77 -37.26 12.96
N LYS A 353 3.48 -35.96 13.04
CA LYS A 353 4.45 -34.91 13.30
C LYS A 353 3.95 -34.00 14.44
N ILE A 354 4.81 -33.75 15.40
CA ILE A 354 4.60 -32.72 16.44
C ILE A 354 5.55 -31.55 16.17
N ARG A 355 5.08 -30.32 16.38
CA ARG A 355 5.89 -29.12 16.28
C ARG A 355 5.61 -28.17 17.42
N GLY A 356 6.60 -27.40 17.82
CA GLY A 356 6.47 -26.31 18.76
C GLY A 356 7.40 -25.17 18.40
N SER A 357 6.96 -23.94 18.58
CA SER A 357 7.81 -22.77 18.31
C SER A 357 7.57 -21.65 19.30
N TYR A 358 8.60 -20.84 19.51
CA TYR A 358 8.55 -19.57 20.22
C TYR A 358 9.20 -18.50 19.34
N THR A 359 8.46 -17.41 19.08
CA THR A 359 8.90 -16.35 18.21
C THR A 359 8.68 -14.99 18.87
N VAL A 360 9.67 -14.13 18.76
CA VAL A 360 9.56 -12.71 19.09
C VAL A 360 9.66 -11.93 17.83
N VAL A 361 8.69 -11.05 17.55
CA VAL A 361 8.72 -10.09 16.44
C VAL A 361 8.75 -8.69 17.04
N ALA A 362 9.49 -7.79 16.44
CA ALA A 362 9.53 -6.40 16.85
C ALA A 362 9.27 -5.48 15.65
N SER A 363 8.61 -4.35 15.89
CA SER A 363 8.41 -3.28 14.92
C SER A 363 8.76 -1.93 15.53
N SER A 364 9.28 -1.02 14.69
CA SER A 364 9.49 0.36 15.11
C SER A 364 8.16 1.12 15.12
N PHE A 365 8.20 2.35 15.59
CA PHE A 365 7.08 3.27 15.65
C PHE A 365 7.15 4.32 14.53
N ASP A 366 6.16 5.24 14.47
CA ASP A 366 6.12 6.32 13.50
C ASP A 366 7.30 7.29 13.63
N ARG A 367 7.61 8.00 12.55
CA ARG A 367 8.69 8.99 12.51
C ARG A 367 8.45 10.11 13.52
N PHE A 368 9.54 10.71 14.01
CA PHE A 368 9.58 11.92 14.83
C PHE A 368 8.85 11.85 16.18
N LEU A 369 8.41 10.67 16.61
CA LEU A 369 7.76 10.54 17.92
C LEU A 369 8.71 10.74 19.11
N THR A 370 9.99 10.49 18.90
CA THR A 370 11.03 10.70 19.93
C THR A 370 11.67 12.07 19.90
N ASN A 371 11.53 12.77 18.78
CA ASN A 371 12.08 14.10 18.55
C ASN A 371 11.19 14.89 17.59
N PRO A 372 10.00 15.31 18.04
CA PRO A 372 9.12 16.14 17.21
C PRO A 372 9.77 17.48 16.96
N GLY A 373 9.83 17.87 15.68
CA GLY A 373 10.26 19.17 15.26
C GLY A 373 9.14 20.22 15.31
N TYR A 374 9.49 21.46 15.10
CA TYR A 374 8.52 22.50 14.80
C TYR A 374 7.94 22.26 13.42
N GLU A 375 6.63 22.46 13.27
CA GLU A 375 5.95 22.34 11.98
C GLU A 375 5.86 23.73 11.33
N TYR A 376 6.37 23.85 10.11
CA TYR A 376 6.21 25.08 9.34
C TYR A 376 4.84 25.10 8.66
N ASN A 377 4.01 26.10 9.02
CA ASN A 377 2.75 26.33 8.34
C ASN A 377 2.99 27.26 7.15
N SER A 378 2.94 26.72 5.94
CA SER A 378 3.17 27.45 4.69
C SER A 378 2.08 28.50 4.41
N GLN A 379 0.90 28.36 4.97
CA GLN A 379 -0.22 29.29 4.79
C GLN A 379 -0.04 30.56 5.62
N THR A 380 0.35 30.40 6.90
CA THR A 380 0.53 31.51 7.83
C THR A 380 1.97 32.01 7.92
N HIS A 381 2.92 31.36 7.25
CA HIS A 381 4.37 31.59 7.32
C HIS A 381 4.94 31.56 8.74
N ASN A 382 4.33 30.80 9.63
CA ASN A 382 4.75 30.68 11.01
C ASN A 382 5.19 29.25 11.35
N TRP A 383 6.07 29.14 12.31
CA TRP A 383 6.42 27.89 12.93
C TRP A 383 5.42 27.56 14.04
N ALA A 384 4.82 26.39 13.98
CA ALA A 384 3.96 25.88 15.05
C ALA A 384 4.77 25.00 16.00
N ASN A 385 4.50 25.12 17.28
CA ASN A 385 5.04 24.19 18.28
C ASN A 385 4.48 22.78 18.04
N PRO A 386 5.27 21.74 18.31
CA PRO A 386 4.76 20.37 18.27
C PRO A 386 3.57 20.23 19.22
N THR A 387 2.51 19.63 18.73
CA THR A 387 1.27 19.41 19.51
C THR A 387 1.30 18.17 20.36
N VAL A 388 2.26 17.29 20.11
CA VAL A 388 2.43 16.02 20.80
C VAL A 388 3.66 16.07 21.70
N TYR A 389 3.49 15.80 22.98
CA TYR A 389 4.61 15.67 23.92
C TYR A 389 5.40 14.38 23.63
N PRO A 390 6.71 14.48 23.32
CA PRO A 390 7.51 13.31 22.96
C PRO A 390 7.78 12.39 24.12
N MET A 391 8.08 11.15 23.80
CA MET A 391 8.60 10.18 24.76
C MET A 391 10.02 9.76 24.35
N ASP A 392 11.02 10.19 25.09
CA ASP A 392 12.45 9.96 24.80
C ASP A 392 12.94 8.53 25.05
N ASN A 393 12.18 7.73 25.82
CA ASN A 393 12.53 6.35 26.16
C ASN A 393 11.62 5.32 25.47
N MET A 394 11.27 5.57 24.22
CA MET A 394 10.44 4.65 23.43
C MET A 394 11.16 3.33 23.18
N LYS A 395 10.39 2.26 23.27
CA LYS A 395 10.83 0.89 22.94
C LYS A 395 10.07 0.39 21.73
N PRO A 396 10.67 -0.43 20.87
CA PRO A 396 9.93 -1.10 19.79
C PRO A 396 8.76 -1.91 20.36
N GLU A 397 7.67 -1.91 19.62
CA GLU A 397 6.56 -2.81 19.90
C GLU A 397 7.02 -4.25 19.70
N LYS A 398 6.69 -5.14 20.63
CA LYS A 398 7.12 -6.54 20.58
C LYS A 398 5.94 -7.48 20.72
N THR A 399 5.80 -8.38 19.75
CA THR A 399 4.86 -9.49 19.83
C THR A 399 5.61 -10.77 20.11
N LYS A 400 5.24 -11.43 21.20
CA LYS A 400 5.76 -12.74 21.62
C LYS A 400 4.69 -13.78 21.35
N SER A 401 5.02 -14.79 20.59
CA SER A 401 4.09 -15.86 20.23
C SER A 401 4.71 -17.23 20.53
N TRP A 402 3.88 -18.14 20.96
CA TRP A 402 4.24 -19.54 21.02
C TRP A 402 3.14 -20.39 20.38
N GLU A 403 3.54 -21.48 19.82
CA GLU A 403 2.68 -22.37 19.05
C GLU A 403 3.05 -23.83 19.32
N ILE A 404 2.03 -24.71 19.43
CA ILE A 404 2.18 -26.14 19.44
C ILE A 404 1.23 -26.70 18.38
N GLY A 405 1.75 -27.57 17.51
CA GLY A 405 0.98 -28.15 16.41
C GLY A 405 1.18 -29.67 16.33
N LEU A 406 0.14 -30.34 15.91
CA LEU A 406 0.10 -31.78 15.66
C LEU A 406 -0.46 -32.01 14.26
N ASN A 407 0.27 -32.78 13.44
CA ASN A 407 -0.21 -33.20 12.14
C ASN A 407 -0.24 -34.74 12.11
N LEU A 408 -1.43 -35.31 11.88
CA LEU A 408 -1.67 -36.76 11.80
C LEU A 408 -2.31 -37.12 10.46
N LYS A 409 -1.84 -38.19 9.84
CA LYS A 409 -2.50 -38.80 8.67
C LYS A 409 -2.86 -40.22 8.97
N PHE A 410 -4.04 -40.63 8.54
CA PHE A 410 -4.62 -41.95 8.81
C PHE A 410 -4.96 -42.67 7.51
N TRP A 411 -5.02 -43.98 7.61
CA TRP A 411 -5.47 -44.92 6.55
C TRP A 411 -4.78 -44.67 5.20
N GLY A 412 -3.44 -44.66 5.18
CA GLY A 412 -2.68 -44.45 3.96
C GLY A 412 -2.90 -43.00 3.39
N ASN A 413 -2.90 -42.00 4.26
CA ASN A 413 -3.07 -40.57 3.94
C ASN A 413 -4.46 -40.18 3.42
N ARG A 414 -5.50 -40.99 3.63
CA ARG A 414 -6.87 -40.67 3.21
C ARG A 414 -7.54 -39.65 4.09
N PHE A 415 -7.14 -39.57 5.36
CA PHE A 415 -7.61 -38.57 6.30
C PHE A 415 -6.40 -37.79 6.89
N ASN A 416 -6.46 -36.47 6.87
CA ASN A 416 -5.42 -35.61 7.41
C ASN A 416 -6.04 -34.67 8.48
N LEU A 417 -5.44 -34.69 9.69
CA LEU A 417 -5.76 -33.79 10.78
C LEU A 417 -4.54 -32.92 11.04
N ASP A 418 -4.70 -31.58 10.88
CA ASP A 418 -3.71 -30.60 11.33
C ASP A 418 -4.38 -29.70 12.39
N ALA A 419 -3.87 -29.77 13.62
CA ALA A 419 -4.36 -29.00 14.74
C ALA A 419 -3.22 -28.17 15.31
N THR A 420 -3.47 -26.86 15.47
CA THR A 420 -2.49 -25.93 16.01
C THR A 420 -3.15 -25.09 17.09
N TYR A 421 -2.47 -25.01 18.25
CA TYR A 421 -2.80 -24.07 19.30
C TYR A 421 -1.69 -23.01 19.39
N TYR A 422 -2.07 -21.73 19.37
CA TYR A 422 -1.13 -20.63 19.48
C TYR A 422 -1.63 -19.57 20.47
N ARG A 423 -0.69 -18.87 21.07
CA ARG A 423 -0.96 -17.68 21.88
C ARG A 423 0.04 -16.59 21.53
N SER A 424 -0.47 -15.38 21.33
CA SER A 424 0.29 -14.20 20.99
C SER A 424 0.06 -13.11 22.03
N ASN A 425 1.10 -12.35 22.33
CA ASN A 425 1.06 -11.26 23.29
C ASN A 425 1.89 -10.07 22.79
N THR A 426 1.24 -8.91 22.60
CA THR A 426 1.86 -7.69 22.10
C THR A 426 2.10 -6.71 23.24
N LEU A 427 3.35 -6.25 23.38
CA LEU A 427 3.86 -5.37 24.41
C LEU A 427 4.36 -4.05 23.83
N ASN A 428 4.37 -2.99 24.62
CA ASN A 428 4.87 -1.65 24.28
C ASN A 428 4.11 -0.99 23.13
N GLN A 429 2.81 -1.22 23.01
CA GLN A 429 2.01 -0.52 22.01
C GLN A 429 2.03 0.99 22.28
N THR A 430 2.15 1.76 21.22
CA THR A 430 2.24 3.21 21.28
C THR A 430 0.87 3.84 21.09
N PHE A 431 0.47 4.68 22.05
CA PHE A 431 -0.79 5.43 22.03
C PHE A 431 -0.53 6.93 22.14
N LYS A 432 -1.38 7.73 21.52
CA LYS A 432 -1.49 9.17 21.77
C LYS A 432 -2.67 9.38 22.70
N VAL A 433 -2.42 9.96 23.86
CA VAL A 433 -3.46 10.27 24.87
C VAL A 433 -3.59 11.79 25.00
N ASP A 434 -4.82 12.27 25.09
CA ASP A 434 -5.09 13.69 25.28
C ASP A 434 -4.63 14.13 26.67
N ILE A 435 -3.98 15.28 26.76
CA ILE A 435 -3.50 15.89 27.98
C ILE A 435 -4.03 17.33 28.09
N PRO A 436 -4.10 17.89 29.31
CA PRO A 436 -4.56 19.28 29.50
C PRO A 436 -3.74 20.27 28.72
N SER A 437 -4.39 21.19 28.01
CA SER A 437 -3.75 22.23 27.20
C SER A 437 -2.82 23.15 27.98
N SER A 438 -2.96 23.22 29.31
CA SER A 438 -2.05 23.92 30.21
C SER A 438 -0.61 23.40 30.19
N SER A 439 -0.40 22.18 29.69
CA SER A 439 0.93 21.59 29.49
C SER A 439 1.69 22.17 28.28
N GLY A 440 1.02 22.96 27.42
CA GLY A 440 1.54 23.43 26.15
C GLY A 440 1.41 22.44 24.98
N TYR A 441 0.88 21.24 25.23
CA TYR A 441 0.66 20.20 24.25
C TYR A 441 -0.80 19.75 24.23
N LYS A 442 -1.25 19.14 23.14
CA LYS A 442 -2.59 18.55 23.05
C LYS A 442 -2.61 17.08 23.47
N GLN A 443 -1.55 16.37 23.16
CA GLN A 443 -1.42 14.93 23.37
C GLN A 443 -0.03 14.59 23.92
N ALA A 444 0.06 13.44 24.61
CA ALA A 444 1.32 12.83 25.00
C ALA A 444 1.40 11.41 24.43
N ILE A 445 2.63 11.00 24.10
CA ILE A 445 2.90 9.64 23.70
C ILE A 445 3.09 8.80 24.97
N VAL A 446 2.38 7.69 25.02
CA VAL A 446 2.54 6.68 26.07
C VAL A 446 2.72 5.31 25.44
N GLN A 447 3.59 4.51 26.01
CA GLN A 447 3.72 3.11 25.67
C GLN A 447 3.09 2.27 26.77
N ALA A 448 2.00 1.63 26.45
CA ALA A 448 1.24 0.79 27.34
C ALA A 448 0.71 -0.42 26.55
N GLY A 449 0.08 -1.33 27.26
CA GLY A 449 -0.60 -2.45 26.63
C GLY A 449 0.15 -3.76 26.76
N ASN A 450 -0.66 -4.74 27.02
CA ASN A 450 -0.36 -6.16 27.03
C ASN A 450 -1.60 -6.83 26.44
N VAL A 451 -1.66 -6.89 25.11
CA VAL A 451 -2.79 -7.47 24.40
C VAL A 451 -2.49 -8.94 24.14
N GLN A 452 -3.41 -9.81 24.61
CA GLN A 452 -3.32 -11.27 24.49
C GLN A 452 -4.36 -11.82 23.52
#